data_89f221ebf0ba45abd9e7d7de414ad289
#
_entry.id   89f221ebf0ba45abd9e7d7de414ad289
#
_cell.length_a   1.000
_cell.length_b   1.000
_cell.length_c   1.000
_cell.angle_alpha   90.00
_cell.angle_beta   90.00
_cell.angle_gamma   90.00
#
_symmetry.space_group_name_H-M   'P 1'
#
loop_
_entity.id
_entity.type
_entity.pdbx_description
1 polymer ?
#
loop_
_entity_poly.entity_id
_entity_poly.type
_entity_poly.pdbx_seq_one_letter_code
_entity_poly.pdbx_strand_id
1 'polypeptide(L)'
;MAALKPNERLPYIVGRRLNETELGKRLGMGWTRIGARPALHQFIKHRLELRGQEHLPDRSFILVCNHRTWFDLYATTIAFWPLYDKVPYLYCPVRSSYYYERPMGVVLNIAASGNAMYPPVFRDDRGPVLNRLAVESCTRLLNWSPRTIIGIHPEGTRNPDEDPYTLLPAKPGVGYIAHDSRAPVIPAFVAGLPKKFGTIARDRFRKDAEPIRVWLGPAVALDDLLAGPADKPTAHAIADRSMDAVRALADQDKAYMATRG
;
A
#
# COMPACT_ATOMS: atom_id res chain seq x y z
N MET A 1 -8.37 -21.69 7.80
CA MET A 1 -8.11 -22.68 6.71
C MET A 1 -9.40 -23.33 6.19
N ALA A 2 -10.34 -23.73 7.06
CA ALA A 2 -11.61 -24.35 6.63
C ALA A 2 -12.45 -23.47 5.67
N ALA A 3 -12.41 -22.16 5.85
CA ALA A 3 -13.14 -21.20 5.00
C ALA A 3 -12.53 -20.96 3.60
N LEU A 4 -11.31 -21.45 3.33
CA LEU A 4 -10.67 -21.29 2.02
C LEU A 4 -11.15 -22.39 1.06
N LYS A 5 -11.43 -22.00 -0.19
CA LYS A 5 -11.71 -22.95 -1.28
C LYS A 5 -10.47 -23.81 -1.56
N PRO A 6 -10.63 -25.04 -2.09
CA PRO A 6 -9.49 -25.93 -2.35
C PRO A 6 -8.38 -25.30 -3.18
N ASN A 7 -8.72 -24.55 -4.22
CA ASN A 7 -7.78 -23.86 -5.11
C ASN A 7 -7.07 -22.66 -4.46
N GLU A 8 -7.59 -22.12 -3.36
CA GLU A 8 -7.02 -20.98 -2.63
C GLU A 8 -6.04 -21.42 -1.54
N ARG A 9 -6.16 -22.67 -1.06
CA ARG A 9 -5.37 -23.18 0.09
C ARG A 9 -3.88 -23.18 -0.17
N LEU A 10 -3.44 -23.72 -1.29
CA LEU A 10 -2.03 -23.77 -1.63
C LEU A 10 -1.45 -22.35 -1.86
N PRO A 11 -2.06 -21.46 -2.67
CA PRO A 11 -1.65 -20.07 -2.78
C PRO A 11 -1.54 -19.35 -1.43
N TYR A 12 -2.52 -19.53 -0.55
CA TYR A 12 -2.50 -18.91 0.77
C TYR A 12 -1.36 -19.43 1.65
N ILE A 13 -1.15 -20.77 1.69
CA ILE A 13 -0.06 -21.38 2.47
C ILE A 13 1.30 -20.89 1.98
N VAL A 14 1.51 -20.86 0.65
CA VAL A 14 2.75 -20.39 0.06
C VAL A 14 2.96 -18.92 0.39
N GLY A 15 1.94 -18.07 0.17
CA GLY A 15 1.99 -16.66 0.51
C GLY A 15 2.32 -16.42 1.98
N ARG A 16 1.68 -17.15 2.88
CA ARG A 16 1.94 -17.07 4.32
C ARG A 16 3.37 -17.50 4.67
N ARG A 17 3.84 -18.64 4.16
CA ARG A 17 5.22 -19.12 4.44
C ARG A 17 6.28 -18.16 3.91
N LEU A 18 6.09 -17.60 2.72
CA LEU A 18 7.04 -16.64 2.15
C LEU A 18 7.06 -15.32 2.92
N ASN A 19 5.94 -14.89 3.51
CA ASN A 19 5.86 -13.59 4.17
C ASN A 19 5.97 -13.64 5.71
N GLU A 20 5.63 -14.78 6.31
CA GLU A 20 5.62 -14.94 7.77
C GLU A 20 6.74 -15.90 8.25
N THR A 21 7.84 -16.06 7.50
CA THR A 21 9.06 -16.75 7.94
C THR A 21 10.29 -15.90 7.60
N GLU A 22 11.34 -15.99 8.39
CA GLU A 22 12.58 -15.23 8.17
C GLU A 22 13.21 -15.52 6.81
N LEU A 23 13.30 -16.80 6.43
CA LEU A 23 13.87 -17.18 5.14
C LEU A 23 13.03 -16.65 3.98
N GLY A 24 11.71 -16.81 4.05
CA GLY A 24 10.80 -16.34 3.01
C GLY A 24 10.85 -14.82 2.83
N LYS A 25 10.87 -14.06 3.93
CA LYS A 25 11.05 -12.61 3.90
C LYS A 25 12.36 -12.19 3.22
N ARG A 26 13.47 -12.82 3.59
CA ARG A 26 14.78 -12.51 3.00
C ARG A 26 14.81 -12.81 1.51
N LEU A 27 14.24 -13.92 1.06
CA LEU A 27 14.16 -14.28 -0.36
C LEU A 27 13.28 -13.31 -1.14
N GLY A 28 12.06 -13.02 -0.65
CA GLY A 28 11.13 -12.08 -1.27
C GLY A 28 11.72 -10.67 -1.34
N MET A 29 12.31 -10.18 -0.25
CA MET A 29 12.97 -8.88 -0.21
C MET A 29 14.21 -8.83 -1.11
N GLY A 30 15.00 -9.92 -1.15
CA GLY A 30 16.15 -10.03 -2.06
C GLY A 30 15.72 -9.85 -3.50
N TRP A 31 14.66 -10.55 -3.93
CA TRP A 31 14.09 -10.41 -5.27
C TRP A 31 13.55 -9.00 -5.53
N THR A 32 12.78 -8.46 -4.61
CA THR A 32 12.24 -7.10 -4.73
C THR A 32 13.36 -6.07 -4.88
N ARG A 33 14.43 -6.21 -4.11
CA ARG A 33 15.57 -5.29 -4.09
C ARG A 33 16.40 -5.36 -5.37
N ILE A 34 16.64 -6.57 -5.90
CA ILE A 34 17.57 -6.78 -7.03
C ILE A 34 16.82 -6.73 -8.37
N GLY A 35 15.58 -7.20 -8.42
CA GLY A 35 14.82 -7.38 -9.64
C GLY A 35 13.67 -6.39 -9.82
N ALA A 36 12.57 -6.62 -9.11
CA ALA A 36 11.31 -5.91 -9.37
C ALA A 36 11.42 -4.38 -9.20
N ARG A 37 12.04 -3.92 -8.12
CA ARG A 37 12.17 -2.50 -7.82
C ARG A 37 13.06 -1.73 -8.80
N PRO A 38 14.31 -2.14 -9.10
CA PRO A 38 15.13 -1.47 -10.11
C PRO A 38 14.45 -1.40 -11.46
N ALA A 39 13.78 -2.49 -11.87
CA ALA A 39 13.03 -2.52 -13.13
C ALA A 39 11.92 -1.46 -13.15
N LEU A 40 11.05 -1.42 -12.13
CA LEU A 40 9.97 -0.43 -12.04
C LEU A 40 10.50 1.00 -11.89
N HIS A 41 11.56 1.21 -11.11
CA HIS A 41 12.18 2.52 -10.94
C HIS A 41 12.65 3.11 -12.27
N GLN A 42 13.18 2.29 -13.18
CA GLN A 42 13.61 2.76 -14.50
C GLN A 42 12.47 3.40 -15.32
N PHE A 43 11.21 3.02 -15.10
CA PHE A 43 10.06 3.57 -15.82
C PHE A 43 9.58 4.91 -15.27
N ILE A 44 9.82 5.23 -14.01
CA ILE A 44 9.23 6.40 -13.36
C ILE A 44 10.23 7.41 -12.80
N LYS A 45 11.51 7.03 -12.59
CA LYS A 45 12.52 7.81 -11.86
C LYS A 45 12.70 9.24 -12.37
N HIS A 46 12.61 9.45 -13.68
CA HIS A 46 12.84 10.77 -14.31
C HIS A 46 11.66 11.75 -14.14
N ARG A 47 10.52 11.22 -13.69
CA ARG A 47 9.29 11.98 -13.52
C ARG A 47 8.86 12.09 -12.07
N LEU A 48 9.62 11.49 -11.17
CA LEU A 48 9.22 11.33 -9.78
C LEU A 48 9.61 12.57 -8.97
N GLU A 49 8.62 13.24 -8.42
CA GLU A 49 8.77 14.32 -7.44
C GLU A 49 8.28 13.84 -6.08
N LEU A 50 9.16 13.89 -5.06
CA LEU A 50 8.82 13.50 -3.68
C LEU A 50 8.83 14.73 -2.79
N ARG A 51 7.79 14.86 -1.96
CA ARG A 51 7.62 15.92 -0.96
C ARG A 51 7.18 15.34 0.38
N GLY A 52 7.58 15.99 1.48
CA GLY A 52 7.22 15.56 2.84
C GLY A 52 8.02 14.35 3.34
N GLN A 53 9.19 14.09 2.76
CA GLN A 53 10.06 12.97 3.13
C GLN A 53 10.52 13.01 4.60
N GLU A 54 10.55 14.17 5.20
CA GLU A 54 10.85 14.41 6.61
C GLU A 54 9.85 13.78 7.57
N HIS A 55 8.67 13.40 7.08
CA HIS A 55 7.62 12.74 7.85
C HIS A 55 7.78 11.21 7.94
N LEU A 56 8.73 10.64 7.21
CA LEU A 56 8.94 9.19 7.22
C LEU A 56 9.57 8.72 8.53
N PRO A 57 8.92 7.82 9.28
CA PRO A 57 9.47 7.33 10.53
C PRO A 57 10.56 6.27 10.31
N ASP A 58 11.51 6.19 11.25
CA ASP A 58 12.54 5.13 11.27
C ASP A 58 12.07 3.86 12.02
N ARG A 59 10.80 3.51 11.90
CA ARG A 59 10.17 2.32 12.49
C ARG A 59 9.09 1.79 11.57
N SER A 60 8.48 0.65 11.90
CA SER A 60 7.33 0.12 11.17
C SER A 60 6.17 1.12 11.16
N PHE A 61 5.46 1.22 10.04
CA PHE A 61 4.32 2.12 9.88
C PHE A 61 3.31 1.62 8.84
N ILE A 62 2.13 2.18 8.89
CA ILE A 62 1.07 1.98 7.90
C ILE A 62 1.13 3.16 6.93
N LEU A 63 1.28 2.88 5.64
CA LEU A 63 1.23 3.87 4.58
C LEU A 63 -0.17 3.88 3.97
N VAL A 64 -0.88 4.98 4.15
CA VAL A 64 -2.22 5.16 3.58
C VAL A 64 -2.13 6.02 2.34
N CYS A 65 -2.62 5.52 1.20
CA CYS A 65 -2.51 6.21 -0.08
C CYS A 65 -3.83 6.17 -0.85
N ASN A 66 -4.12 7.20 -1.64
CA ASN A 66 -5.23 7.19 -2.61
C ASN A 66 -5.03 6.06 -3.64
N HIS A 67 -6.12 5.63 -4.32
CA HIS A 67 -6.07 4.50 -5.25
C HIS A 67 -6.67 4.83 -6.62
N ARG A 68 -5.83 5.08 -7.59
CA ARG A 68 -6.24 5.35 -8.97
C ARG A 68 -5.70 4.35 -9.97
N THR A 69 -4.49 3.82 -9.70
CA THR A 69 -3.79 2.91 -10.59
C THR A 69 -3.27 1.67 -9.86
N TRP A 70 -2.77 0.70 -10.60
CA TRP A 70 -2.08 -0.46 -10.04
C TRP A 70 -0.72 -0.11 -9.43
N PHE A 71 -0.20 1.09 -9.74
CA PHE A 71 1.18 1.47 -9.43
C PHE A 71 1.30 2.51 -8.33
N ASP A 72 0.18 2.96 -7.74
CA ASP A 72 0.18 4.03 -6.74
C ASP A 72 1.12 3.74 -5.57
N LEU A 73 0.96 2.60 -4.90
CA LEU A 73 1.84 2.21 -3.79
C LEU A 73 3.27 1.91 -4.25
N TYR A 74 3.46 1.37 -5.47
CA TYR A 74 4.80 1.16 -6.01
C TYR A 74 5.50 2.49 -6.25
N ALA A 75 4.85 3.45 -6.90
CA ALA A 75 5.42 4.77 -7.14
C ALA A 75 5.75 5.47 -5.83
N THR A 76 4.83 5.45 -4.87
CA THR A 76 5.02 6.04 -3.55
C THR A 76 6.21 5.41 -2.83
N THR A 77 6.29 4.07 -2.78
CA THR A 77 7.37 3.38 -2.08
C THR A 77 8.72 3.50 -2.80
N ILE A 78 8.75 3.49 -4.13
CA ILE A 78 9.96 3.70 -4.91
C ILE A 78 10.52 5.12 -4.67
N ALA A 79 9.65 6.12 -4.52
CA ALA A 79 10.04 7.49 -4.30
C ALA A 79 10.89 7.67 -3.03
N PHE A 80 10.48 7.08 -1.92
CA PHE A 80 11.15 7.27 -0.64
C PHE A 80 12.12 6.14 -0.24
N TRP A 81 12.09 5.01 -0.91
CA TRP A 81 12.94 3.86 -0.57
C TRP A 81 14.44 4.17 -0.51
N PRO A 82 15.02 5.01 -1.40
CA PRO A 82 16.41 5.38 -1.31
C PRO A 82 16.80 6.12 -0.03
N LEU A 83 15.82 6.66 0.70
CA LEU A 83 16.03 7.42 1.94
C LEU A 83 16.30 6.51 3.16
N TYR A 84 16.14 5.19 3.02
CA TYR A 84 16.39 4.25 4.10
C TYR A 84 17.75 3.55 3.92
N ASP A 85 18.60 3.57 4.94
CA ASP A 85 19.87 2.82 5.00
C ASP A 85 19.64 1.31 4.89
N LYS A 86 18.61 0.83 5.60
CA LYS A 86 18.13 -0.54 5.53
C LYS A 86 16.76 -0.56 4.90
N VAL A 87 16.66 -1.23 3.77
CA VAL A 87 15.41 -1.35 3.02
C VAL A 87 14.32 -2.01 3.87
N PRO A 88 13.19 -1.32 4.11
CA PRO A 88 12.10 -1.89 4.88
C PRO A 88 11.39 -3.03 4.12
N TYR A 89 10.75 -3.92 4.87
CA TYR A 89 9.82 -4.89 4.29
C TYR A 89 8.53 -4.16 3.90
N LEU A 90 8.08 -4.36 2.67
CA LEU A 90 6.83 -3.79 2.18
C LEU A 90 5.82 -4.89 1.93
N TYR A 91 4.61 -4.70 2.44
CA TYR A 91 3.46 -5.55 2.19
C TYR A 91 2.25 -4.72 1.82
N CYS A 92 1.46 -5.22 0.87
CA CYS A 92 0.25 -4.56 0.40
C CYS A 92 -0.91 -5.56 0.44
N PRO A 93 -1.86 -5.42 1.36
CA PRO A 93 -3.08 -6.21 1.32
C PRO A 93 -3.75 -6.09 -0.05
N VAL A 94 -4.06 -7.23 -0.67
CA VAL A 94 -4.54 -7.26 -2.04
C VAL A 94 -5.79 -8.14 -2.17
N ARG A 95 -6.69 -7.79 -3.08
CA ARG A 95 -7.86 -8.61 -3.37
C ARG A 95 -7.44 -10.03 -3.78
N SER A 96 -8.02 -11.05 -3.11
CA SER A 96 -7.66 -12.47 -3.29
C SER A 96 -7.72 -12.93 -4.75
N SER A 97 -8.70 -12.43 -5.52
CA SER A 97 -8.92 -12.81 -6.91
C SER A 97 -7.74 -12.51 -7.85
N TYR A 98 -6.84 -11.63 -7.48
CA TYR A 98 -5.69 -11.32 -8.33
C TYR A 98 -4.58 -12.37 -8.24
N TYR A 99 -4.28 -12.84 -7.01
CA TYR A 99 -3.08 -13.64 -6.79
C TYR A 99 -3.32 -14.96 -6.04
N TYR A 100 -4.50 -15.13 -5.39
CA TYR A 100 -4.70 -16.25 -4.46
C TYR A 100 -5.78 -17.25 -4.89
N GLU A 101 -6.50 -16.97 -5.95
CA GLU A 101 -7.54 -17.89 -6.45
C GLU A 101 -7.03 -18.86 -7.53
N ARG A 102 -5.79 -18.63 -8.02
CA ARG A 102 -5.15 -19.47 -9.03
C ARG A 102 -3.67 -19.65 -8.72
N PRO A 103 -3.08 -20.86 -8.94
CA PRO A 103 -1.65 -21.08 -8.68
C PRO A 103 -0.74 -20.09 -9.44
N MET A 104 -1.06 -19.78 -10.70
CA MET A 104 -0.32 -18.80 -11.50
C MET A 104 -0.31 -17.40 -10.85
N GLY A 105 -1.32 -17.05 -10.07
CA GLY A 105 -1.37 -15.77 -9.35
C GLY A 105 -0.21 -15.64 -8.35
N VAL A 106 0.15 -16.73 -7.65
CA VAL A 106 1.31 -16.75 -6.74
C VAL A 106 2.62 -16.52 -7.51
N VAL A 107 2.79 -17.17 -8.66
CA VAL A 107 3.97 -16.98 -9.51
C VAL A 107 4.09 -15.53 -9.96
N LEU A 108 2.99 -14.92 -10.39
CA LEU A 108 2.93 -13.51 -10.77
C LEU A 108 3.23 -12.58 -9.59
N ASN A 109 2.72 -12.88 -8.39
CA ASN A 109 3.00 -12.11 -7.20
C ASN A 109 4.51 -12.15 -6.84
N ILE A 110 5.11 -13.34 -6.86
CA ILE A 110 6.55 -13.50 -6.63
C ILE A 110 7.35 -12.73 -7.67
N ALA A 111 7.05 -12.91 -8.96
CA ALA A 111 7.78 -12.26 -10.04
C ALA A 111 7.69 -10.72 -10.00
N ALA A 112 6.48 -10.17 -9.76
CA ALA A 112 6.24 -8.74 -9.79
C ALA A 112 6.62 -8.01 -8.49
N SER A 113 6.56 -8.68 -7.33
CA SER A 113 6.68 -8.02 -6.04
C SER A 113 7.47 -8.79 -4.97
N GLY A 114 8.11 -9.92 -5.30
CA GLY A 114 8.71 -10.78 -4.28
C GLY A 114 7.69 -11.31 -3.26
N ASN A 115 6.44 -11.46 -3.71
CA ASN A 115 5.29 -11.85 -2.89
C ASN A 115 4.78 -10.79 -1.88
N ALA A 116 5.15 -9.51 -2.07
CA ALA A 116 4.73 -8.41 -1.21
C ALA A 116 3.22 -8.09 -1.29
N MET A 117 2.49 -8.60 -2.32
CA MET A 117 1.03 -8.50 -2.39
C MET A 117 0.38 -9.49 -1.41
N TYR A 118 0.44 -9.16 -0.13
CA TYR A 118 0.02 -9.97 1.02
C TYR A 118 -0.43 -9.05 2.17
N PRO A 119 -1.41 -9.46 2.98
CA PRO A 119 -2.26 -10.64 2.90
C PRO A 119 -3.41 -10.52 1.87
N PRO A 120 -4.04 -11.65 1.48
CA PRO A 120 -5.23 -11.61 0.63
C PRO A 120 -6.44 -11.05 1.38
N VAL A 121 -7.22 -10.21 0.69
CA VAL A 121 -8.49 -9.63 1.16
C VAL A 121 -9.62 -10.22 0.33
N PHE A 122 -10.61 -10.79 0.98
CA PHE A 122 -11.76 -11.47 0.36
C PHE A 122 -12.97 -10.53 0.32
N ARG A 123 -13.71 -10.55 -0.80
CA ARG A 123 -14.88 -9.69 -1.00
C ARG A 123 -16.20 -10.47 -1.13
N ASP A 124 -16.13 -11.77 -0.97
CA ASP A 124 -17.30 -12.64 -0.92
C ASP A 124 -17.82 -12.81 0.53
N ASP A 125 -18.82 -13.64 0.71
CA ASP A 125 -19.50 -13.88 2.01
C ASP A 125 -18.54 -14.37 3.10
N ARG A 126 -17.36 -14.88 2.73
CA ARG A 126 -16.31 -15.31 3.65
C ARG A 126 -15.46 -14.15 4.16
N GLY A 127 -15.62 -12.96 3.53
CA GLY A 127 -14.87 -11.75 3.88
C GLY A 127 -14.84 -11.44 5.37
N PRO A 128 -15.96 -11.47 6.11
CA PRO A 128 -15.97 -11.17 7.54
C PRO A 128 -15.01 -12.04 8.36
N VAL A 129 -14.86 -13.32 8.01
CA VAL A 129 -13.97 -14.25 8.71
C VAL A 129 -12.53 -14.16 8.19
N LEU A 130 -12.33 -14.18 6.87
CA LEU A 130 -10.99 -14.23 6.27
C LEU A 130 -10.25 -12.89 6.35
N ASN A 131 -10.97 -11.77 6.31
CA ASN A 131 -10.36 -10.45 6.41
C ASN A 131 -9.90 -10.13 7.84
N ARG A 132 -10.49 -10.75 8.86
CA ARG A 132 -9.94 -10.69 10.22
C ARG A 132 -8.53 -11.30 10.26
N LEU A 133 -8.32 -12.43 9.60
CA LEU A 133 -6.97 -13.03 9.47
C LEU A 133 -6.01 -12.11 8.70
N ALA A 134 -6.51 -11.35 7.73
CA ALA A 134 -5.69 -10.37 7.01
C ALA A 134 -5.23 -9.23 7.94
N VAL A 135 -6.13 -8.69 8.77
CA VAL A 135 -5.80 -7.69 9.81
C VAL A 135 -4.75 -8.25 10.77
N GLU A 136 -4.99 -9.44 11.32
CA GLU A 136 -4.05 -10.11 12.23
C GLU A 136 -2.66 -10.34 11.57
N SER A 137 -2.61 -10.70 10.29
CA SER A 137 -1.35 -10.84 9.56
C SER A 137 -0.62 -9.52 9.42
N CYS A 138 -1.31 -8.44 9.06
CA CYS A 138 -0.71 -7.10 8.99
C CYS A 138 -0.16 -6.65 10.35
N THR A 139 -0.93 -6.83 11.42
CA THR A 139 -0.51 -6.51 12.79
C THR A 139 0.73 -7.28 13.19
N ARG A 140 0.77 -8.60 12.95
CA ARG A 140 1.96 -9.43 13.21
C ARG A 140 3.19 -8.95 12.43
N LEU A 141 3.02 -8.63 11.14
CA LEU A 141 4.13 -8.17 10.30
C LEU A 141 4.70 -6.82 10.77
N LEU A 142 3.85 -5.89 11.19
CA LEU A 142 4.27 -4.60 11.76
C LEU A 142 5.05 -4.76 13.07
N ASN A 143 4.66 -5.73 13.89
CA ASN A 143 5.28 -5.97 15.20
C ASN A 143 6.51 -6.88 15.15
N TRP A 144 6.66 -7.67 14.07
CA TRP A 144 7.77 -8.63 13.95
C TRP A 144 9.11 -7.99 13.59
N SER A 145 9.09 -7.05 12.66
CA SER A 145 10.31 -6.43 12.15
C SER A 145 10.29 -4.93 12.41
N PRO A 146 11.39 -4.33 12.86
CA PRO A 146 11.44 -2.92 13.21
C PRO A 146 11.22 -1.97 12.01
N ARG A 147 11.22 -2.49 10.78
CA ARG A 147 11.05 -1.70 9.55
C ARG A 147 10.14 -2.40 8.57
N THR A 148 8.88 -2.55 8.94
CA THR A 148 7.83 -3.06 8.05
C THR A 148 6.89 -1.93 7.66
N ILE A 149 6.58 -1.85 6.38
CA ILE A 149 5.57 -0.94 5.83
C ILE A 149 4.39 -1.78 5.36
N ILE A 150 3.19 -1.46 5.87
CA ILE A 150 1.94 -1.97 5.33
C ILE A 150 1.32 -0.87 4.47
N GLY A 151 1.39 -1.02 3.15
CA GLY A 151 0.77 -0.09 2.21
C GLY A 151 -0.71 -0.43 2.01
N ILE A 152 -1.59 0.52 2.26
CA ILE A 152 -3.04 0.33 2.18
C ILE A 152 -3.68 1.44 1.36
N HIS A 153 -4.64 1.04 0.52
CA HIS A 153 -5.60 1.94 -0.10
C HIS A 153 -6.94 1.84 0.66
N PRO A 154 -7.27 2.76 1.55
CA PRO A 154 -8.51 2.66 2.34
C PRO A 154 -9.78 2.69 1.49
N GLU A 155 -9.73 3.30 0.31
CA GLU A 155 -10.82 3.26 -0.68
C GLU A 155 -11.22 1.82 -1.05
N GLY A 156 -10.31 0.87 -0.92
CA GLY A 156 -10.53 -0.55 -1.18
C GLY A 156 -10.77 -0.88 -2.65
N THR A 157 -10.87 0.09 -3.53
CA THR A 157 -10.99 -0.07 -4.98
C THR A 157 -10.37 1.12 -5.68
N ARG A 158 -9.97 0.95 -6.94
CA ARG A 158 -9.48 2.06 -7.75
C ARG A 158 -10.61 3.03 -8.03
N ASN A 159 -10.34 4.31 -7.85
CA ASN A 159 -11.28 5.36 -8.19
C ASN A 159 -11.39 5.48 -9.70
N PRO A 160 -12.61 5.32 -10.30
CA PRO A 160 -12.81 5.46 -11.73
C PRO A 160 -12.88 6.93 -12.19
N ASP A 161 -13.11 7.87 -11.26
CA ASP A 161 -13.26 9.29 -11.58
C ASP A 161 -12.06 9.83 -12.38
N GLU A 162 -12.30 10.79 -13.25
CA GLU A 162 -11.25 11.42 -14.06
C GLU A 162 -10.48 12.47 -13.27
N ASP A 163 -11.14 13.19 -12.37
CA ASP A 163 -10.50 14.15 -11.47
C ASP A 163 -9.57 13.42 -10.50
N PRO A 164 -8.24 13.68 -10.54
CA PRO A 164 -7.28 13.03 -9.66
C PRO A 164 -7.48 13.35 -8.18
N TYR A 165 -8.20 14.40 -7.86
CA TYR A 165 -8.43 14.90 -6.49
C TYR A 165 -9.71 14.36 -5.85
N THR A 166 -10.58 13.70 -6.62
CA THR A 166 -11.73 12.98 -6.06
C THR A 166 -11.27 11.71 -5.34
N LEU A 167 -11.66 11.54 -4.09
CA LEU A 167 -11.34 10.39 -3.25
C LEU A 167 -12.60 9.63 -2.87
N LEU A 168 -12.55 8.29 -2.85
CA LEU A 168 -13.66 7.45 -2.41
C LEU A 168 -13.71 7.36 -0.87
N PRO A 169 -14.88 7.00 -0.29
CA PRO A 169 -15.02 6.77 1.15
C PRO A 169 -14.09 5.67 1.65
N ALA A 170 -13.59 5.83 2.87
CA ALA A 170 -12.70 4.87 3.51
C ALA A 170 -13.41 3.57 3.91
N LYS A 171 -12.68 2.45 3.87
CA LYS A 171 -13.06 1.18 4.47
C LYS A 171 -12.33 1.00 5.80
N PRO A 172 -12.93 0.37 6.82
CA PRO A 172 -12.38 0.32 8.17
C PRO A 172 -11.13 -0.54 8.35
N GLY A 173 -10.68 -1.25 7.31
CA GLY A 173 -9.55 -2.19 7.39
C GLY A 173 -8.28 -1.58 7.98
N VAL A 174 -7.92 -0.36 7.56
CA VAL A 174 -6.76 0.36 8.10
C VAL A 174 -6.94 0.70 9.57
N GLY A 175 -8.17 1.02 9.99
CA GLY A 175 -8.48 1.35 11.38
C GLY A 175 -8.26 0.17 12.32
N TYR A 176 -8.68 -1.02 11.96
CA TYR A 176 -8.40 -2.23 12.74
C TYR A 176 -6.89 -2.49 12.86
N ILE A 177 -6.16 -2.40 11.74
CA ILE A 177 -4.71 -2.63 11.74
C ILE A 177 -3.99 -1.57 12.59
N ALA A 178 -4.35 -0.31 12.48
CA ALA A 178 -3.75 0.77 13.27
C ALA A 178 -4.06 0.60 14.76
N HIS A 179 -5.30 0.27 15.11
CA HIS A 179 -5.70 0.04 16.48
C HIS A 179 -4.95 -1.14 17.12
N ASP A 180 -4.86 -2.28 16.42
CA ASP A 180 -4.23 -3.50 16.95
C ASP A 180 -2.70 -3.41 16.99
N SER A 181 -2.07 -2.73 16.01
CA SER A 181 -0.61 -2.66 15.93
C SER A 181 0.01 -1.47 16.65
N ARG A 182 -0.76 -0.40 16.91
CA ARG A 182 -0.26 0.88 17.41
C ARG A 182 0.84 1.51 16.53
N ALA A 183 0.94 1.05 15.28
CA ALA A 183 1.87 1.61 14.32
C ALA A 183 1.40 2.98 13.85
N PRO A 184 2.30 3.96 13.64
CA PRO A 184 1.91 5.25 13.08
C PRO A 184 1.32 5.09 11.69
N VAL A 185 0.31 5.89 11.38
CA VAL A 185 -0.31 5.98 10.05
C VAL A 185 0.26 7.19 9.33
N ILE A 186 0.94 6.95 8.21
CA ILE A 186 1.55 8.00 7.38
C ILE A 186 0.66 8.17 6.13
N PRO A 187 0.05 9.34 5.94
CA PRO A 187 -0.73 9.60 4.74
C PRO A 187 0.19 9.90 3.55
N ALA A 188 -0.21 9.42 2.39
CA ALA A 188 0.43 9.72 1.12
C ALA A 188 -0.63 10.06 0.07
N PHE A 189 -0.29 10.98 -0.82
CA PHE A 189 -1.08 11.26 -2.01
C PHE A 189 -0.20 11.12 -3.25
N VAL A 190 -0.69 10.45 -4.29
CA VAL A 190 0.01 10.30 -5.56
C VAL A 190 -0.85 10.76 -6.72
N ALA A 191 -0.26 11.59 -7.59
CA ALA A 191 -0.85 12.09 -8.82
C ALA A 191 0.11 11.97 -10.01
N GLY A 192 -0.39 12.15 -11.23
CA GLY A 192 0.41 12.10 -12.45
C GLY A 192 0.73 10.68 -12.96
N LEU A 193 0.16 9.63 -12.34
CA LEU A 193 0.31 8.27 -12.82
C LEU A 193 -0.77 7.93 -13.86
N PRO A 194 -0.39 7.53 -15.09
CA PRO A 194 -1.34 7.05 -16.07
C PRO A 194 -2.04 5.76 -15.62
N LYS A 195 -3.33 5.63 -15.93
CA LYS A 195 -4.12 4.42 -15.58
C LYS A 195 -3.63 3.14 -16.29
N LYS A 196 -2.96 3.27 -17.45
CA LYS A 196 -2.50 2.13 -18.26
C LYS A 196 -0.98 2.00 -18.20
N PHE A 197 -0.48 0.79 -17.95
CA PHE A 197 0.97 0.51 -17.92
C PHE A 197 1.70 0.87 -19.21
N GLY A 198 1.08 0.57 -20.38
CA GLY A 198 1.67 0.94 -21.67
C GLY A 198 1.90 2.45 -21.82
N THR A 199 1.05 3.28 -21.20
CA THR A 199 1.24 4.73 -21.16
C THR A 199 2.41 5.09 -20.25
N ILE A 200 2.56 4.46 -19.07
CA ILE A 200 3.72 4.66 -18.18
C ILE A 200 5.03 4.34 -18.92
N ALA A 201 5.06 3.22 -19.64
CA ALA A 201 6.23 2.79 -20.40
C ALA A 201 6.57 3.75 -21.55
N ARG A 202 5.55 4.24 -22.27
CA ARG A 202 5.73 5.24 -23.35
C ARG A 202 6.23 6.57 -22.81
N ASP A 203 5.63 7.04 -21.74
CA ASP A 203 5.90 8.35 -21.14
C ASP A 203 7.31 8.43 -20.51
N ARG A 204 7.96 7.30 -20.30
CA ARG A 204 9.38 7.23 -19.94
C ARG A 204 10.28 8.00 -20.91
N PHE A 205 9.92 7.99 -22.19
CA PHE A 205 10.72 8.59 -23.24
C PHE A 205 10.26 10.02 -23.61
N ARG A 206 9.23 10.53 -22.95
CA ARG A 206 8.64 11.84 -23.22
C ARG A 206 9.13 12.85 -22.18
N LYS A 207 9.70 13.97 -22.66
CA LYS A 207 10.15 15.09 -21.79
C LYS A 207 8.98 15.92 -21.26
N ASP A 208 7.87 15.95 -21.99
CA ASP A 208 6.63 16.68 -21.70
C ASP A 208 5.60 15.85 -20.91
N ALA A 209 5.96 14.63 -20.48
CA ALA A 209 5.06 13.82 -19.70
C ALA A 209 4.84 14.40 -18.30
N GLU A 210 3.61 14.33 -17.80
CA GLU A 210 3.25 14.84 -16.48
C GLU A 210 4.14 14.23 -15.38
N PRO A 211 4.70 15.03 -14.44
CA PRO A 211 5.47 14.50 -13.33
C PRO A 211 4.61 13.63 -12.42
N ILE A 212 5.21 12.58 -11.89
CA ILE A 212 4.59 11.72 -10.87
C ILE A 212 4.89 12.36 -9.52
N ARG A 213 3.89 12.97 -8.93
CA ARG A 213 4.02 13.69 -7.67
C ARG A 213 3.59 12.79 -6.51
N VAL A 214 4.49 12.64 -5.55
CA VAL A 214 4.26 11.88 -4.31
C VAL A 214 4.40 12.83 -3.14
N TRP A 215 3.33 13.00 -2.40
CA TRP A 215 3.26 13.79 -1.19
C TRP A 215 3.14 12.88 0.02
N LEU A 216 3.94 13.14 1.05
CA LEU A 216 3.87 12.46 2.34
C LEU A 216 3.51 13.49 3.41
N GLY A 217 2.62 13.12 4.32
CA GLY A 217 2.21 13.97 5.44
C GLY A 217 2.74 13.47 6.78
N PRO A 218 2.60 14.27 7.83
CA PRO A 218 2.90 13.87 9.20
C PRO A 218 2.05 12.67 9.62
N ALA A 219 2.52 11.93 10.63
CA ALA A 219 1.74 10.86 11.21
C ALA A 219 0.37 11.37 11.66
N VAL A 220 -0.67 10.66 11.30
CA VAL A 220 -2.05 11.01 11.67
C VAL A 220 -2.20 10.93 13.19
N ALA A 221 -2.71 11.99 13.82
CA ALA A 221 -2.98 12.02 15.24
C ALA A 221 -4.19 11.12 15.57
N LEU A 222 -3.94 9.99 16.23
CA LEU A 222 -4.93 8.94 16.50
C LEU A 222 -5.04 8.58 17.99
N ASP A 223 -4.29 9.22 18.88
CA ASP A 223 -4.18 8.83 20.30
C ASP A 223 -5.54 8.75 21.00
N ASP A 224 -6.46 9.67 20.71
CA ASP A 224 -7.81 9.69 21.23
C ASP A 224 -8.64 8.48 20.77
N LEU A 225 -8.56 8.10 19.50
CA LEU A 225 -9.25 6.96 18.94
C LEU A 225 -8.61 5.64 19.36
N LEU A 226 -7.29 5.61 19.46
CA LEU A 226 -6.55 4.44 19.91
C LEU A 226 -6.77 4.13 21.40
N ALA A 227 -7.11 5.12 22.23
CA ALA A 227 -7.48 4.92 23.62
C ALA A 227 -8.88 4.28 23.78
N GLY A 228 -9.71 4.34 22.74
CA GLY A 228 -11.05 3.80 22.71
C GLY A 228 -11.12 2.29 22.45
N PRO A 229 -12.32 1.72 22.36
CA PRO A 229 -12.52 0.29 22.11
C PRO A 229 -12.11 -0.11 20.69
N ALA A 230 -11.65 -1.36 20.54
CA ALA A 230 -11.34 -1.97 19.24
C ALA A 230 -12.63 -2.42 18.53
N ASP A 231 -13.49 -1.48 18.18
CA ASP A 231 -14.78 -1.76 17.55
C ASP A 231 -14.89 -1.19 16.14
N LYS A 232 -16.01 -1.47 15.47
CA LYS A 232 -16.24 -1.02 14.10
C LYS A 232 -16.36 0.51 13.99
N PRO A 233 -17.07 1.23 14.86
CA PRO A 233 -17.11 2.69 14.84
C PRO A 233 -15.71 3.32 14.97
N THR A 234 -14.90 2.88 15.92
CA THR A 234 -13.54 3.37 16.12
C THR A 234 -12.65 3.09 14.88
N ALA A 235 -12.75 1.89 14.32
CA ALA A 235 -12.00 1.54 13.10
C ALA A 235 -12.41 2.41 11.89
N HIS A 236 -13.69 2.75 11.75
CA HIS A 236 -14.15 3.71 10.73
C HIS A 236 -13.61 5.11 11.00
N ALA A 237 -13.69 5.61 12.23
CA ALA A 237 -13.18 6.94 12.58
C ALA A 237 -11.68 7.09 12.29
N ILE A 238 -10.88 6.04 12.58
CA ILE A 238 -9.45 6.00 12.23
C ILE A 238 -9.26 6.05 10.71
N ALA A 239 -10.04 5.27 9.98
CA ALA A 239 -9.93 5.21 8.51
C ALA A 239 -10.32 6.54 7.87
N ASP A 240 -11.40 7.17 8.33
CA ASP A 240 -11.87 8.47 7.85
C ASP A 240 -10.85 9.57 8.13
N ARG A 241 -10.34 9.66 9.37
CA ARG A 241 -9.28 10.61 9.73
C ARG A 241 -8.01 10.42 8.90
N SER A 242 -7.68 9.17 8.60
CA SER A 242 -6.54 8.86 7.72
C SER A 242 -6.78 9.34 6.29
N MET A 243 -8.00 9.18 5.76
CA MET A 243 -8.35 9.69 4.43
C MET A 243 -8.48 11.21 4.38
N ASP A 244 -8.88 11.86 5.48
CA ASP A 244 -8.88 13.32 5.56
C ASP A 244 -7.45 13.88 5.48
N ALA A 245 -6.50 13.20 6.09
CA ALA A 245 -5.08 13.55 5.93
C ALA A 245 -4.59 13.36 4.47
N VAL A 246 -5.02 12.31 3.77
CA VAL A 246 -4.75 12.13 2.34
C VAL A 246 -5.41 13.24 1.51
N ARG A 247 -6.63 13.65 1.85
CA ARG A 247 -7.34 14.75 1.18
C ARG A 247 -6.60 16.08 1.35
N ALA A 248 -6.09 16.38 2.53
CA ALA A 248 -5.29 17.57 2.76
C ALA A 248 -4.02 17.61 1.88
N LEU A 249 -3.38 16.45 1.63
CA LEU A 249 -2.26 16.36 0.69
C LEU A 249 -2.70 16.53 -0.77
N ALA A 250 -3.88 16.03 -1.13
CA ALA A 250 -4.46 16.26 -2.46
C ALA A 250 -4.72 17.75 -2.71
N ASP A 251 -5.22 18.48 -1.70
CA ASP A 251 -5.44 19.92 -1.78
C ASP A 251 -4.10 20.68 -1.91
N GLN A 252 -3.05 20.24 -1.23
CA GLN A 252 -1.70 20.80 -1.37
C GLN A 252 -1.14 20.57 -2.79
N ASP A 253 -1.32 19.37 -3.37
CA ASP A 253 -0.92 19.09 -4.75
C ASP A 253 -1.68 19.97 -5.75
N LYS A 254 -3.00 20.13 -5.54
CA LYS A 254 -3.85 20.98 -6.38
C LYS A 254 -3.41 22.43 -6.33
N ALA A 255 -3.09 22.97 -5.14
CA ALA A 255 -2.57 24.31 -4.97
C ALA A 255 -1.19 24.47 -5.65
N TYR A 256 -0.31 23.49 -5.47
CA TYR A 256 1.00 23.48 -6.13
C TYR A 256 0.88 23.48 -7.66
N MET A 257 -0.03 22.70 -8.23
CA MET A 257 -0.24 22.68 -9.68
C MET A 257 -0.79 24.01 -10.21
N ALA A 258 -1.64 24.69 -9.44
CA ALA A 258 -2.14 26.01 -9.80
C ALA A 258 -1.05 27.09 -9.88
N THR A 259 0.08 26.91 -9.21
CA THR A 259 1.25 27.83 -9.30
C THR A 259 2.17 27.55 -10.50
N ARG A 260 1.97 26.42 -11.19
CA ARG A 260 2.78 25.98 -12.34
C ARG A 260 2.13 26.23 -13.70
N GLY A 261 0.86 26.51 -13.72
CA GLY A 261 0.09 26.82 -14.93
C GLY A 261 -0.06 28.30 -15.11
#